data_b5b4a3c83e1d8e00fb1e0e490c77c841
#
_entry.id   b5b4a3c83e1d8e00fb1e0e490c77c841
#
_cell.length_a   1.000
_cell.length_b   1.000
_cell.length_c   1.000
_cell.angle_alpha   90.00
_cell.angle_beta   90.00
_cell.angle_gamma   90.00
#
_symmetry.space_group_name_H-M   'P 1'
#
loop_
_entity.id
_entity.type
_entity.pdbx_description
1 polymer ?
#
loop_
_entity_poly.entity_id
_entity_poly.type
_entity_poly.pdbx_seq_one_letter_code
_entity_poly.pdbx_strand_id
1 'polypeptide(L)'
;MVTIEQLFRQAQQAGAAEIYLMAGRKPAARIGGKIKNLDYPELSSTEAEKILLEMLDAKQAAQYRETKSVDEMIAFHGIGRFRVHIYQNDGVPSACVKIINKKEGLPEELKALAGITQGLVLVCGKPHSGKSATLAALAEQMLAGRFMPVSYT
;
A
#
# COMPACT_ATOMS: atom_id res chain seq x y z
N MET A 1 22.86 2.61 -7.99
CA MET A 1 22.18 2.49 -6.69
C MET A 1 20.69 2.66 -6.95
N VAL A 2 19.86 1.72 -6.51
CA VAL A 2 18.40 1.77 -6.71
C VAL A 2 17.82 2.80 -5.76
N THR A 3 17.00 3.74 -6.24
CA THR A 3 16.23 4.63 -5.36
C THR A 3 14.84 4.08 -5.15
N ILE A 4 14.27 4.32 -3.97
CA ILE A 4 12.91 3.88 -3.64
C ILE A 4 11.86 4.45 -4.61
N GLU A 5 12.06 5.68 -5.08
CA GLU A 5 11.16 6.31 -6.04
C GLU A 5 11.14 5.60 -7.40
N GLN A 6 12.32 5.24 -7.94
CA GLN A 6 12.42 4.50 -9.19
C GLN A 6 11.70 3.16 -9.08
N LEU A 7 11.91 2.46 -7.98
CA LEU A 7 11.31 1.16 -7.73
C LEU A 7 9.78 1.25 -7.62
N PHE A 8 9.26 2.27 -6.93
CA PHE A 8 7.81 2.49 -6.82
C PHE A 8 7.18 2.88 -8.15
N ARG A 9 7.80 3.76 -8.93
CA ARG A 9 7.32 4.14 -10.26
C ARG A 9 7.28 2.93 -11.21
N GLN A 10 8.34 2.14 -11.25
CA GLN A 10 8.39 0.95 -12.09
C GLN A 10 7.31 -0.08 -11.68
N ALA A 11 7.15 -0.33 -10.39
CA ALA A 11 6.13 -1.25 -9.89
C ALA A 11 4.71 -0.77 -10.25
N GLN A 12 4.42 0.53 -10.11
CA GLN A 12 3.14 1.09 -10.52
C GLN A 12 2.89 0.98 -12.02
N GLN A 13 3.89 1.30 -12.85
CA GLN A 13 3.78 1.16 -14.30
C GLN A 13 3.54 -0.29 -14.73
N ALA A 14 4.11 -1.25 -13.99
CA ALA A 14 3.87 -2.68 -14.20
C ALA A 14 2.52 -3.17 -13.66
N GLY A 15 1.69 -2.31 -13.07
CA GLY A 15 0.41 -2.68 -12.47
C GLY A 15 0.56 -3.55 -11.22
N ALA A 16 1.62 -3.36 -10.45
CA ALA A 16 1.86 -4.10 -9.22
C ALA A 16 0.85 -3.69 -8.12
N ALA A 17 0.38 -4.67 -7.35
CA ALA A 17 -0.42 -4.45 -6.15
C ALA A 17 0.44 -4.34 -4.90
N GLU A 18 1.55 -5.05 -4.87
CA GLU A 18 2.46 -5.14 -3.73
C GLU A 18 3.92 -5.21 -4.21
N ILE A 19 4.84 -4.69 -3.40
CA ILE A 19 6.29 -4.77 -3.61
C ILE A 19 6.90 -5.45 -2.40
N TYR A 20 7.86 -6.33 -2.64
CA TYR A 20 8.59 -7.07 -1.60
C TYR A 20 10.06 -6.72 -1.69
N LEU A 21 10.61 -6.26 -0.60
CA LEU A 21 12.03 -5.95 -0.43
C LEU A 21 12.59 -6.83 0.68
N MET A 22 13.70 -7.49 0.39
CA MET A 22 14.39 -8.36 1.35
C MET A 22 15.88 -8.34 1.05
N ALA A 23 16.70 -8.19 2.06
CA ALA A 23 18.15 -8.33 1.90
C ALA A 23 18.52 -9.75 1.41
N GLY A 24 19.53 -9.83 0.56
CA GLY A 24 19.97 -11.07 -0.09
C GLY A 24 19.05 -11.54 -1.23
N ARG A 25 18.09 -10.71 -1.67
CA ARG A 25 17.18 -11.05 -2.78
C ARG A 25 16.96 -9.87 -3.72
N LYS A 26 16.59 -10.18 -4.95
CA LYS A 26 16.09 -9.16 -5.89
C LYS A 26 14.76 -8.60 -5.39
N PRO A 27 14.54 -7.28 -5.51
CA PRO A 27 13.20 -6.72 -5.33
C PRO A 27 12.17 -7.47 -6.18
N ALA A 28 11.01 -7.74 -5.61
CA ALA A 28 9.95 -8.44 -6.30
C ALA A 28 8.63 -7.68 -6.18
N ALA A 29 7.70 -7.91 -7.10
CA ALA A 29 6.39 -7.30 -7.07
C ALA A 29 5.29 -8.33 -7.38
N ARG A 30 4.10 -8.13 -6.81
CA ARG A 30 2.90 -8.89 -7.15
C ARG A 30 2.17 -8.22 -8.30
N ILE A 31 2.21 -8.85 -9.47
CA ILE A 31 1.60 -8.36 -10.71
C ILE A 31 0.63 -9.42 -11.23
N GLY A 32 -0.64 -9.07 -11.39
CA GLY A 32 -1.67 -10.03 -11.84
C GLY A 32 -1.79 -11.26 -10.93
N GLY A 33 -1.64 -11.07 -9.61
CA GLY A 33 -1.70 -12.15 -8.62
C GLY A 33 -0.44 -13.01 -8.48
N LYS A 34 0.56 -12.85 -9.36
CA LYS A 34 1.82 -13.61 -9.35
C LYS A 34 2.97 -12.75 -8.86
N ILE A 35 3.89 -13.31 -8.09
CA ILE A 35 5.13 -12.64 -7.67
C ILE A 35 6.15 -12.76 -8.80
N LYS A 36 6.72 -11.62 -9.22
CA LYS A 36 7.76 -11.52 -10.24
C LYS A 36 8.91 -10.69 -9.71
N ASN A 37 10.14 -11.10 -9.98
CA ASN A 37 11.32 -10.27 -9.70
C ASN A 37 11.29 -9.04 -10.60
N LEU A 38 11.65 -7.90 -10.03
CA LEU A 38 11.90 -6.68 -10.77
C LEU A 38 13.32 -6.71 -11.34
N ASP A 39 13.57 -5.92 -12.38
CA ASP A 39 14.87 -5.86 -13.03
C ASP A 39 15.86 -5.00 -12.25
N TYR A 40 16.22 -5.49 -11.07
CA TYR A 40 17.21 -4.92 -10.17
C TYR A 40 18.16 -6.00 -9.67
N PRO A 41 19.40 -5.62 -9.26
CA PRO A 41 20.31 -6.54 -8.59
C PRO A 41 19.73 -7.00 -7.23
N GLU A 42 20.33 -8.01 -6.66
CA GLU A 42 20.06 -8.42 -5.28
C GLU A 42 20.49 -7.30 -4.33
N LEU A 43 19.67 -7.06 -3.32
CA LEU A 43 19.94 -6.04 -2.31
C LEU A 43 20.88 -6.62 -1.24
N SER A 44 22.00 -6.00 -1.01
CA SER A 44 22.79 -6.27 0.19
C SER A 44 22.02 -5.84 1.45
N SER A 45 22.40 -6.35 2.62
CA SER A 45 21.74 -5.97 3.88
C SER A 45 21.81 -4.47 4.13
N THR A 46 22.92 -3.85 3.82
CA THR A 46 23.13 -2.40 3.98
C THR A 46 22.25 -1.59 3.01
N GLU A 47 22.14 -2.03 1.76
CA GLU A 47 21.28 -1.37 0.77
C GLU A 47 19.81 -1.52 1.12
N ALA A 48 19.39 -2.72 1.53
CA ALA A 48 18.02 -2.95 1.97
C ALA A 48 17.67 -2.06 3.16
N GLU A 49 18.48 -2.05 4.21
CA GLU A 49 18.26 -1.23 5.39
C GLU A 49 18.19 0.27 5.05
N LYS A 50 19.10 0.75 4.19
CA LYS A 50 19.09 2.14 3.72
C LYS A 50 17.78 2.48 3.01
N ILE A 51 17.36 1.67 2.03
CA ILE A 51 16.11 1.86 1.27
C ILE A 51 14.91 1.84 2.22
N LEU A 52 14.89 0.93 3.21
CA LEU A 52 13.79 0.84 4.16
C LEU A 52 13.71 2.08 5.07
N LEU A 53 14.85 2.58 5.52
CA LEU A 53 14.90 3.80 6.36
C LEU A 53 14.54 5.07 5.57
N GLU A 54 14.82 5.12 4.28
CA GLU A 54 14.42 6.24 3.41
C GLU A 54 12.87 6.38 3.29
N MET A 55 12.13 5.31 3.59
CA MET A 55 10.66 5.34 3.61
C MET A 55 10.07 5.90 4.90
N LEU A 56 10.87 6.05 5.96
CA LEU A 56 10.41 6.39 7.30
C LEU A 56 10.82 7.81 7.68
N ASP A 57 9.97 8.49 8.43
CA ASP A 57 10.36 9.71 9.12
C ASP A 57 11.24 9.40 10.35
N ALA A 58 11.76 10.44 11.01
CA ALA A 58 12.68 10.29 12.14
C ALA A 58 12.05 9.51 13.31
N LYS A 59 10.74 9.70 13.58
CA LYS A 59 10.01 9.02 14.65
C LYS A 59 9.79 7.55 14.31
N GLN A 60 9.36 7.26 13.10
CA GLN A 60 9.15 5.91 12.59
C GLN A 60 10.45 5.13 12.51
N ALA A 61 11.55 5.78 12.10
CA ALA A 61 12.88 5.18 12.08
C ALA A 61 13.38 4.84 13.49
N ALA A 62 13.10 5.70 14.50
CA ALA A 62 13.41 5.41 15.89
C ALA A 62 12.61 4.20 16.40
N GLN A 63 11.30 4.16 16.11
CA GLN A 63 10.43 3.03 16.43
C GLN A 63 10.96 1.73 15.81
N TYR A 64 11.32 1.75 14.52
CA TYR A 64 11.88 0.57 13.85
C TYR A 64 13.17 0.07 14.49
N ARG A 65 14.05 0.96 14.92
CA ARG A 65 15.28 0.57 15.62
C ARG A 65 15.01 -0.14 16.94
N GLU A 66 13.96 0.27 17.65
CA GLU A 66 13.56 -0.29 18.94
C GLU A 66 12.76 -1.59 18.76
N THR A 67 11.68 -1.55 18.00
CA THR A 67 10.71 -2.65 17.90
C THR A 67 10.99 -3.64 16.76
N LYS A 68 11.92 -3.29 15.85
CA LYS A 68 12.23 -4.06 14.62
C LYS A 68 11.03 -4.25 13.70
N SER A 69 9.97 -3.46 13.87
CA SER A 69 8.78 -3.50 13.02
C SER A 69 8.09 -2.14 12.99
N VAL A 70 7.63 -1.72 11.81
CA VAL A 70 6.80 -0.52 11.58
C VAL A 70 5.76 -0.85 10.50
N ASP A 71 4.49 -0.48 10.75
CA ASP A 71 3.41 -0.60 9.76
C ASP A 71 2.74 0.77 9.64
N GLU A 72 2.99 1.47 8.55
CA GLU A 72 2.60 2.87 8.37
C GLU A 72 2.06 3.15 6.96
N MET A 73 1.24 4.20 6.90
CA MET A 73 0.79 4.78 5.64
C MET A 73 1.71 5.94 5.26
N ILE A 74 2.40 5.82 4.14
CA ILE A 74 3.27 6.86 3.62
C ILE A 74 2.79 7.38 2.27
N ALA A 75 3.04 8.66 2.03
CA ALA A 75 2.76 9.32 0.76
C ALA A 75 4.07 9.84 0.16
N PHE A 76 4.37 9.39 -1.06
CA PHE A 76 5.46 9.95 -1.86
C PHE A 76 4.89 10.96 -2.84
N HIS A 77 5.38 12.19 -2.75
CA HIS A 77 4.93 13.28 -3.62
C HIS A 77 5.12 12.93 -5.11
N GLY A 78 4.05 13.08 -5.90
CA GLY A 78 4.09 12.79 -7.34
C GLY A 78 4.15 11.29 -7.71
N ILE A 79 4.06 10.38 -6.72
CA ILE A 79 4.05 8.93 -6.96
C ILE A 79 2.75 8.30 -6.44
N GLY A 80 2.43 8.48 -5.15
CA GLY A 80 1.20 7.92 -4.61
C GLY A 80 1.27 7.64 -3.11
N ARG A 81 0.28 6.88 -2.63
CA ARG A 81 0.19 6.42 -1.25
C ARG A 81 0.47 4.93 -1.17
N PHE A 82 1.16 4.53 -0.10
CA PHE A 82 1.60 3.17 0.13
C PHE A 82 1.38 2.81 1.59
N ARG A 83 0.94 1.59 1.86
CA ARG A 83 1.04 1.01 3.19
C ARG A 83 2.33 0.20 3.24
N VAL A 84 3.21 0.56 4.14
CA VAL A 84 4.54 -0.03 4.26
C VAL A 84 4.62 -0.78 5.58
N HIS A 85 4.85 -2.07 5.50
CA HIS A 85 5.18 -2.91 6.63
C HIS A 85 6.67 -3.28 6.54
N ILE A 86 7.50 -2.66 7.39
CA ILE A 86 8.92 -2.92 7.50
C ILE A 86 9.14 -3.79 8.74
N TYR A 87 9.92 -4.85 8.62
CA TYR A 87 10.20 -5.77 9.71
C TYR A 87 11.57 -6.43 9.53
N GLN A 88 12.06 -7.06 10.60
CA GLN A 88 13.21 -7.95 10.51
C GLN A 88 12.75 -9.41 10.65
N ASN A 89 13.24 -10.25 9.75
CA ASN A 89 13.07 -11.69 9.81
C ASN A 89 14.46 -12.32 10.04
N ASP A 90 14.68 -12.92 11.21
CA ASP A 90 15.97 -13.47 11.63
C ASP A 90 17.14 -12.46 11.46
N GLY A 91 16.89 -11.19 11.80
CA GLY A 91 17.87 -10.12 11.64
C GLY A 91 18.00 -9.58 10.21
N VAL A 92 17.27 -10.12 9.24
CA VAL A 92 17.28 -9.69 7.84
C VAL A 92 16.24 -8.59 7.61
N PRO A 93 16.67 -7.36 7.25
CA PRO A 93 15.75 -6.27 6.93
C PRO A 93 14.85 -6.62 5.75
N SER A 94 13.54 -6.45 5.94
CA SER A 94 12.53 -6.81 4.94
C SER A 94 11.37 -5.81 4.95
N ALA A 95 10.69 -5.65 3.83
CA ALA A 95 9.45 -4.89 3.74
C ALA A 95 8.45 -5.50 2.77
N CYS A 96 7.18 -5.34 3.11
CA CYS A 96 6.05 -5.51 2.22
C CYS A 96 5.38 -4.14 2.02
N VAL A 97 5.38 -3.65 0.80
CA VAL A 97 4.79 -2.35 0.44
C VAL A 97 3.56 -2.58 -0.41
N LYS A 98 2.39 -2.23 0.10
CA LYS A 98 1.14 -2.29 -0.64
C LYS A 98 0.90 -0.96 -1.34
N ILE A 99 0.68 -1.01 -2.63
CA ILE A 99 0.37 0.17 -3.45
C ILE A 99 -1.11 0.50 -3.27
N ILE A 100 -1.39 1.72 -2.79
CA ILE A 100 -2.76 2.24 -2.68
C ILE A 100 -3.06 2.99 -3.97
N ASN A 101 -3.57 2.27 -4.94
CA ASN A 101 -3.96 2.88 -6.20
C ASN A 101 -5.05 3.93 -5.99
N LYS A 102 -5.04 5.02 -6.77
CA LYS A 102 -6.20 5.89 -6.91
C LYS A 102 -7.37 5.01 -7.33
N LYS A 103 -8.47 5.12 -6.61
CA LYS A 103 -9.65 4.30 -6.84
C LYS A 103 -10.16 4.53 -8.27
N GLU A 104 -10.41 3.44 -8.98
CA GLU A 104 -11.40 3.45 -10.05
C GLU A 104 -12.71 3.88 -9.41
N GLY A 105 -13.46 4.75 -10.10
CA GLY A 105 -14.74 5.25 -9.59
C GLY A 105 -15.68 4.08 -9.28
N LEU A 106 -16.67 4.34 -8.45
CA LEU A 106 -17.72 3.35 -8.15
C LEU A 106 -18.42 2.94 -9.45
N PRO A 107 -18.61 1.63 -9.74
CA PRO A 107 -19.45 1.18 -10.82
C PRO A 107 -20.83 1.86 -10.78
N GLU A 108 -21.40 2.14 -11.94
CA GLU A 108 -22.66 2.91 -12.05
C GLU A 108 -23.77 2.28 -11.23
N GLU A 109 -23.86 0.94 -11.26
CA GLU A 109 -24.85 0.15 -10.54
C GLU A 109 -24.78 0.32 -9.02
N LEU A 110 -23.61 0.65 -8.50
CA LEU A 110 -23.38 0.85 -7.06
C LEU A 110 -23.55 2.30 -6.62
N LYS A 111 -23.63 3.25 -7.55
CA LYS A 111 -23.81 4.68 -7.22
C LYS A 111 -25.12 4.95 -6.49
N ALA A 112 -26.17 4.21 -6.80
CA ALA A 112 -27.47 4.31 -6.14
C ALA A 112 -27.39 4.03 -4.63
N LEU A 113 -26.43 3.18 -4.19
CA LEU A 113 -26.22 2.87 -2.79
C LEU A 113 -25.74 4.09 -1.99
N ALA A 114 -25.04 5.03 -2.63
CA ALA A 114 -24.61 6.26 -1.97
C ALA A 114 -25.77 7.20 -1.58
N GLY A 115 -26.96 7.01 -2.18
CA GLY A 115 -28.19 7.75 -1.83
C GLY A 115 -28.99 7.17 -0.69
N ILE A 116 -28.69 5.98 -0.21
CA ILE A 116 -29.42 5.33 0.88
C ILE A 116 -29.22 6.11 2.20
N THR A 117 -30.32 6.48 2.84
CA THR A 117 -30.28 7.27 4.08
C THR A 117 -30.53 6.44 5.32
N GLN A 118 -31.04 5.24 5.18
CA GLN A 118 -31.34 4.30 6.29
C GLN A 118 -31.08 2.87 5.84
N GLY A 119 -30.67 2.02 6.79
CA GLY A 119 -30.41 0.61 6.55
C GLY A 119 -28.95 0.22 6.70
N LEU A 120 -28.65 -1.01 6.30
CA LEU A 120 -27.32 -1.60 6.39
C LEU A 120 -26.91 -2.12 5.01
N VAL A 121 -25.73 -1.69 4.54
CA VAL A 121 -25.10 -2.21 3.32
C VAL A 121 -23.89 -3.05 3.71
N LEU A 122 -23.90 -4.32 3.35
CA LEU A 122 -22.81 -5.26 3.58
C LEU A 122 -22.04 -5.54 2.28
N VAL A 123 -20.73 -5.30 2.30
CA VAL A 123 -19.84 -5.62 1.17
C VAL A 123 -19.05 -6.86 1.52
N CYS A 124 -19.43 -7.99 0.93
CA CYS A 124 -18.83 -9.31 1.18
C CYS A 124 -18.04 -9.81 -0.02
N GLY A 125 -17.06 -10.68 0.22
CA GLY A 125 -16.28 -11.32 -0.83
C GLY A 125 -14.95 -11.88 -0.32
N LYS A 126 -14.24 -12.60 -1.20
CA LYS A 126 -12.92 -13.20 -0.92
C LYS A 126 -11.88 -12.13 -0.57
N PRO A 127 -10.77 -12.47 0.11
CA PRO A 127 -9.62 -11.59 0.25
C PRO A 127 -9.19 -11.01 -1.11
N HIS A 128 -8.78 -9.75 -1.15
CA HIS A 128 -8.35 -9.02 -2.36
C HIS A 128 -9.42 -8.84 -3.47
N SER A 129 -10.71 -9.03 -3.17
CA SER A 129 -11.80 -8.84 -4.15
C SER A 129 -12.26 -7.39 -4.33
N GLY A 130 -11.58 -6.42 -3.72
CA GLY A 130 -11.93 -5.00 -3.86
C GLY A 130 -12.90 -4.45 -2.79
N LYS A 131 -13.29 -5.22 -1.78
CA LYS A 131 -14.26 -4.78 -0.74
C LYS A 131 -13.94 -3.41 -0.14
N SER A 132 -12.72 -3.24 0.34
CA SER A 132 -12.29 -1.95 0.94
C SER A 132 -12.23 -0.82 -0.08
N ALA A 133 -11.92 -1.11 -1.35
CA ALA A 133 -11.94 -0.13 -2.42
C ALA A 133 -13.39 0.33 -2.72
N THR A 134 -14.32 -0.62 -2.78
CA THR A 134 -15.76 -0.33 -2.98
C THR A 134 -16.32 0.49 -1.83
N LEU A 135 -16.08 0.09 -0.57
CA LEU A 135 -16.52 0.84 0.61
C LEU A 135 -15.98 2.26 0.62
N ALA A 136 -14.71 2.41 0.30
CA ALA A 136 -14.09 3.71 0.30
C ALA A 136 -14.61 4.59 -0.87
N ALA A 137 -14.92 4.04 -2.04
CA ALA A 137 -15.52 4.77 -3.15
C ALA A 137 -16.98 5.17 -2.83
N LEU A 138 -17.75 4.30 -2.16
CA LEU A 138 -19.07 4.63 -1.64
C LEU A 138 -19.01 5.78 -0.63
N ALA A 139 -18.11 5.72 0.34
CA ALA A 139 -17.93 6.78 1.33
C ALA A 139 -17.56 8.12 0.68
N GLU A 140 -16.66 8.14 -0.30
CA GLU A 140 -16.35 9.36 -1.06
C GLU A 140 -17.57 9.95 -1.77
N GLN A 141 -18.40 9.11 -2.38
CA GLN A 141 -19.59 9.56 -3.09
C GLN A 141 -20.66 10.08 -2.13
N MET A 142 -20.82 9.44 -0.95
CA MET A 142 -21.72 9.93 0.10
C MET A 142 -21.27 11.28 0.66
N LEU A 143 -19.95 11.48 0.82
CA LEU A 143 -19.36 12.72 1.33
C LEU A 143 -19.41 13.86 0.29
N ALA A 144 -19.30 13.57 -0.99
CA ALA A 144 -19.36 14.59 -2.05
C ALA A 144 -20.69 15.34 -2.11
N GLY A 145 -21.76 14.74 -1.57
CA GLY A 145 -23.11 15.35 -1.54
C GLY A 145 -23.59 15.79 -0.16
N ARG A 146 -22.85 15.55 0.92
CA ARG A 146 -23.31 15.81 2.30
C ARG A 146 -22.16 16.10 3.24
N PHE A 147 -22.33 17.11 4.10
CA PHE A 147 -21.50 17.31 5.29
C PHE A 147 -21.90 16.27 6.36
N MET A 148 -21.27 15.10 6.32
CA MET A 148 -21.48 14.06 7.34
C MET A 148 -20.14 13.65 7.93
N PRO A 149 -20.02 13.58 9.28
CA PRO A 149 -18.84 12.96 9.89
C PRO A 149 -18.84 11.45 9.59
N VAL A 150 -17.72 10.96 9.05
CA VAL A 150 -17.52 9.51 8.82
C VAL A 150 -16.59 8.99 9.91
N SER A 151 -17.07 8.02 10.67
CA SER A 151 -16.28 7.28 11.63
C SER A 151 -15.95 5.90 11.07
N TYR A 152 -14.67 5.55 11.05
CA TYR A 152 -14.19 4.18 10.80
C TYR A 152 -13.85 3.54 12.15
N THR A 153 -14.52 2.49 12.47
CA THR A 153 -14.20 1.60 13.59
C THR A 153 -13.59 0.31 13.06
#